data_a3af750b77b77946b0498f7ce9e9cbda
#
_entry.id   a3af750b77b77946b0498f7ce9e9cbda
#
_cell.length_a   1.000
_cell.length_b   1.000
_cell.length_c   1.000
_cell.angle_alpha   90.00
_cell.angle_beta   90.00
_cell.angle_gamma   90.00
#
_symmetry.space_group_name_H-M   'P 1'
#
loop_
_entity.id
_entity.type
_entity.pdbx_description
1 polymer ?
#
loop_
_entity_poly.entity_id
_entity_poly.type
_entity_poly.pdbx_seq_one_letter_code
_entity_poly.pdbx_strand_id
1 'polypeptide(L)'
;MEKQGRKLKKKFKIILVLVAILLIGIATLLGTYCYFKSPVSNDKKEVSIVIENGSTISDIAALLKKEGLIKDENFFKLYVKLKKVSNVYAAKYYFSPSMNLDEIINTLNEGGYNENEISITFKEGINMRGIAKLIKENTSNSEDDVYKKLKDEKYLNYAIEKYWFLTDDIKNSKIYYSLEGYLFPDTYRFNNKDVTVEEIFNKMLDQMEKELNKYKKQIENSKYSVHELITLASITQSEGYNEDDFKNIASVFYNRLKTGMALGSCVTSYYGVKKDMTDELLQKDIDASNPYNTRGNNPVSFPVGPISMPGAKALDATLDPIETSYYFFVSDKNNKLYFTKTLNEHERMITKLQNEGLWLEW
;
A
#
# COMPACT_ATOMS: atom_id res chain seq x y z
N MET A 1 -51.82 1.43 -58.12
CA MET A 1 -50.36 1.55 -57.90
C MET A 1 -49.87 2.93 -57.51
N GLU A 2 -50.43 4.02 -58.05
CA GLU A 2 -49.97 5.39 -57.75
C GLU A 2 -50.22 5.87 -56.30
N LYS A 3 -51.33 5.49 -55.64
CA LYS A 3 -51.58 5.86 -54.21
C LYS A 3 -50.60 5.21 -53.22
N GLN A 4 -50.06 4.04 -53.50
CA GLN A 4 -49.10 3.36 -52.67
C GLN A 4 -47.71 4.00 -52.79
N GLY A 5 -47.30 4.39 -54.00
CA GLY A 5 -46.04 5.09 -54.23
C GLY A 5 -45.99 6.48 -53.57
N ARG A 6 -47.11 7.24 -53.54
CA ARG A 6 -47.21 8.53 -52.81
C ARG A 6 -47.12 8.36 -51.28
N LYS A 7 -47.72 7.33 -50.69
CA LYS A 7 -47.62 7.02 -49.26
C LYS A 7 -46.18 6.63 -48.85
N LEU A 8 -45.47 5.84 -49.68
CA LEU A 8 -44.06 5.50 -49.43
C LEU A 8 -43.14 6.72 -49.49
N LYS A 9 -43.32 7.59 -50.49
CA LYS A 9 -42.55 8.85 -50.62
C LYS A 9 -42.81 9.78 -49.44
N LYS A 10 -44.04 9.82 -48.89
CA LYS A 10 -44.38 10.68 -47.71
C LYS A 10 -43.74 10.09 -46.44
N LYS A 11 -43.76 8.76 -46.24
CA LYS A 11 -43.07 8.11 -45.10
C LYS A 11 -41.56 8.32 -45.17
N PHE A 12 -40.95 8.19 -46.34
CA PHE A 12 -39.52 8.39 -46.53
C PHE A 12 -39.12 9.85 -46.23
N LYS A 13 -39.91 10.85 -46.62
CA LYS A 13 -39.66 12.27 -46.24
C LYS A 13 -39.76 12.50 -44.74
N ILE A 14 -40.70 11.85 -44.03
CA ILE A 14 -40.83 11.98 -42.58
C ILE A 14 -39.60 11.36 -41.89
N ILE A 15 -39.12 10.19 -42.34
CA ILE A 15 -37.91 9.55 -41.81
C ILE A 15 -36.70 10.46 -42.03
N LEU A 16 -36.54 11.04 -43.21
CA LEU A 16 -35.43 11.97 -43.47
C LEU A 16 -35.48 13.22 -42.54
N VAL A 17 -36.67 13.77 -42.26
CA VAL A 17 -36.83 14.89 -41.33
C VAL A 17 -36.47 14.48 -39.91
N LEU A 18 -36.89 13.29 -39.45
CA LEU A 18 -36.54 12.77 -38.11
C LEU A 18 -35.03 12.50 -37.98
N VAL A 19 -34.41 11.96 -39.00
CA VAL A 19 -32.94 11.76 -39.05
C VAL A 19 -32.21 13.12 -39.00
N ALA A 20 -32.68 14.09 -39.76
CA ALA A 20 -32.11 15.44 -39.76
C ALA A 20 -32.23 16.11 -38.36
N ILE A 21 -33.39 16.01 -37.69
CA ILE A 21 -33.60 16.49 -36.34
C ILE A 21 -32.64 15.81 -35.35
N LEU A 22 -32.51 14.49 -35.46
CA LEU A 22 -31.59 13.70 -34.63
C LEU A 22 -30.13 14.16 -34.82
N LEU A 23 -29.69 14.32 -36.08
CA LEU A 23 -28.35 14.81 -36.42
C LEU A 23 -28.09 16.23 -35.88
N ILE A 24 -29.05 17.12 -36.01
CA ILE A 24 -28.98 18.46 -35.45
C ILE A 24 -28.88 18.38 -33.90
N GLY A 25 -29.69 17.52 -33.27
CA GLY A 25 -29.60 17.29 -31.82
C GLY A 25 -28.24 16.81 -31.38
N ILE A 26 -27.68 15.81 -32.08
CA ILE A 26 -26.33 15.30 -31.81
C ILE A 26 -25.26 16.39 -32.01
N ALA A 27 -25.34 17.14 -33.11
CA ALA A 27 -24.41 18.22 -33.42
C ALA A 27 -24.45 19.32 -32.33
N THR A 28 -25.65 19.64 -31.84
CA THR A 28 -25.85 20.63 -30.76
C THR A 28 -25.24 20.14 -29.46
N LEU A 29 -25.46 18.86 -29.10
CA LEU A 29 -24.89 18.25 -27.90
C LEU A 29 -23.35 18.22 -27.97
N LEU A 30 -22.78 17.83 -29.10
CA LEU A 30 -21.32 17.82 -29.29
C LEU A 30 -20.74 19.23 -29.24
N GLY A 31 -21.41 20.19 -29.89
CA GLY A 31 -20.99 21.60 -29.85
C GLY A 31 -21.02 22.19 -28.42
N THR A 32 -22.07 21.90 -27.67
CA THR A 32 -22.20 22.29 -26.26
C THR A 32 -21.11 21.68 -25.38
N TYR A 33 -20.87 20.37 -25.58
CA TYR A 33 -19.80 19.66 -24.88
C TYR A 33 -18.43 20.29 -25.18
N CYS A 34 -18.09 20.50 -26.45
CA CYS A 34 -16.82 21.13 -26.84
C CYS A 34 -16.70 22.55 -26.29
N TYR A 35 -17.77 23.33 -26.31
CA TYR A 35 -17.80 24.70 -25.79
C TYR A 35 -17.50 24.74 -24.30
N PHE A 36 -18.17 23.96 -23.48
CA PHE A 36 -17.93 23.95 -22.02
C PHE A 36 -16.63 23.31 -21.61
N LYS A 37 -16.13 22.38 -22.41
CA LYS A 37 -14.83 21.76 -22.18
C LYS A 37 -13.65 22.67 -22.51
N SER A 38 -13.81 23.58 -23.48
CA SER A 38 -12.72 24.44 -23.95
C SER A 38 -12.39 25.56 -22.95
N PRO A 39 -11.17 26.15 -23.03
CA PRO A 39 -10.74 27.26 -22.17
C PRO A 39 -11.73 28.41 -22.10
N VAL A 40 -11.75 29.14 -20.98
CA VAL A 40 -12.57 30.34 -20.83
C VAL A 40 -12.05 31.46 -21.73
N SER A 41 -10.73 31.62 -21.81
CA SER A 41 -10.07 32.61 -22.67
C SER A 41 -8.68 32.13 -23.07
N ASN A 42 -7.94 32.93 -23.85
CA ASN A 42 -6.55 32.66 -24.19
C ASN A 42 -5.57 33.32 -23.18
N ASP A 43 -6.08 33.86 -22.07
CA ASP A 43 -5.24 34.49 -21.06
C ASP A 43 -4.46 33.42 -20.29
N LYS A 44 -3.11 33.52 -20.37
CA LYS A 44 -2.18 32.62 -19.69
C LYS A 44 -1.78 33.10 -18.30
N LYS A 45 -2.36 34.21 -17.83
CA LYS A 45 -2.09 34.73 -16.49
C LYS A 45 -2.47 33.67 -15.46
N GLU A 46 -1.54 33.38 -14.59
CA GLU A 46 -1.72 32.39 -13.53
C GLU A 46 -2.64 32.95 -12.43
N VAL A 47 -3.63 32.17 -12.06
CA VAL A 47 -4.57 32.43 -10.98
C VAL A 47 -4.38 31.36 -9.91
N SER A 48 -4.03 31.75 -8.69
CA SER A 48 -3.92 30.83 -7.59
C SER A 48 -5.22 30.72 -6.82
N ILE A 49 -5.67 29.50 -6.53
CA ILE A 49 -6.82 29.23 -5.65
C ILE A 49 -6.40 28.27 -4.53
N VAL A 50 -7.03 28.43 -3.37
CA VAL A 50 -6.85 27.54 -2.22
C VAL A 50 -8.10 26.68 -2.09
N ILE A 51 -7.93 25.36 -2.13
CA ILE A 51 -8.97 24.38 -1.83
C ILE A 51 -8.74 23.93 -0.39
N GLU A 52 -9.72 24.19 0.47
CA GLU A 52 -9.64 23.89 1.88
C GLU A 52 -10.01 22.41 2.18
N ASN A 53 -9.56 21.91 3.34
CA ASN A 53 -9.90 20.56 3.76
C ASN A 53 -11.43 20.41 3.95
N GLY A 54 -11.99 19.35 3.37
CA GLY A 54 -13.43 19.11 3.39
C GLY A 54 -14.24 19.82 2.30
N SER A 55 -13.59 20.56 1.39
CA SER A 55 -14.30 21.17 0.23
C SER A 55 -14.96 20.10 -0.64
N THR A 56 -16.23 20.30 -0.95
CA THR A 56 -16.96 19.43 -1.88
C THR A 56 -16.65 19.79 -3.34
N ILE A 57 -16.95 18.89 -4.28
CA ILE A 57 -16.85 19.19 -5.72
C ILE A 57 -17.73 20.40 -6.10
N SER A 58 -18.81 20.65 -5.37
CA SER A 58 -19.66 21.84 -5.59
C SER A 58 -18.98 23.12 -5.15
N ASP A 59 -18.27 23.11 -4.04
CA ASP A 59 -17.52 24.27 -3.54
C ASP A 59 -16.36 24.59 -4.50
N ILE A 60 -15.66 23.56 -4.98
CA ILE A 60 -14.59 23.70 -5.96
C ILE A 60 -15.11 24.26 -7.29
N ALA A 61 -16.27 23.77 -7.78
CA ALA A 61 -16.89 24.26 -8.99
C ALA A 61 -17.25 25.76 -8.87
N ALA A 62 -17.85 26.14 -7.75
CA ALA A 62 -18.21 27.54 -7.47
C ALA A 62 -16.96 28.44 -7.42
N LEU A 63 -15.89 27.98 -6.76
CA LEU A 63 -14.62 28.69 -6.67
C LEU A 63 -13.96 28.87 -8.04
N LEU A 64 -13.84 27.80 -8.84
CA LEU A 64 -13.29 27.84 -10.20
C LEU A 64 -14.10 28.76 -11.12
N LYS A 65 -15.42 28.75 -10.97
CA LYS A 65 -16.32 29.65 -11.73
C LYS A 65 -16.14 31.12 -11.35
N LYS A 66 -16.07 31.38 -10.05
CA LYS A 66 -15.86 32.73 -9.50
C LYS A 66 -14.57 33.36 -10.02
N GLU A 67 -13.49 32.53 -10.06
CA GLU A 67 -12.17 32.96 -10.54
C GLU A 67 -12.03 32.94 -12.08
N GLY A 68 -13.12 32.65 -12.81
CA GLY A 68 -13.15 32.68 -14.28
C GLY A 68 -12.31 31.57 -14.94
N LEU A 69 -12.15 30.43 -14.28
CA LEU A 69 -11.37 29.30 -14.75
C LEU A 69 -12.21 28.23 -15.47
N ILE A 70 -13.51 28.21 -15.25
CA ILE A 70 -14.47 27.32 -15.94
C ILE A 70 -15.68 28.12 -16.46
N LYS A 71 -16.34 27.61 -17.49
CA LYS A 71 -17.52 28.28 -18.11
C LYS A 71 -18.83 28.00 -17.38
N ASP A 72 -18.97 26.79 -16.78
CA ASP A 72 -20.20 26.36 -16.11
C ASP A 72 -19.94 25.39 -14.99
N GLU A 73 -20.53 25.62 -13.80
CA GLU A 73 -20.35 24.78 -12.61
C GLU A 73 -21.00 23.40 -12.75
N ASN A 74 -22.23 23.37 -13.35
CA ASN A 74 -22.96 22.10 -13.46
C ASN A 74 -22.32 21.18 -14.47
N PHE A 75 -21.80 21.75 -15.57
CA PHE A 75 -21.05 20.99 -16.55
C PHE A 75 -19.74 20.48 -15.94
N PHE A 76 -19.03 21.27 -15.15
CA PHE A 76 -17.81 20.82 -14.45
C PHE A 76 -18.12 19.65 -13.50
N LYS A 77 -19.17 19.76 -12.66
CA LYS A 77 -19.59 18.66 -11.75
C LYS A 77 -19.91 17.36 -12.51
N LEU A 78 -20.64 17.48 -13.63
CA LEU A 78 -20.93 16.34 -14.49
C LEU A 78 -19.66 15.75 -15.09
N TYR A 79 -18.74 16.60 -15.54
CA TYR A 79 -17.49 16.19 -16.16
C TYR A 79 -16.56 15.47 -15.18
N VAL A 80 -16.41 15.98 -13.95
CA VAL A 80 -15.69 15.34 -12.84
C VAL A 80 -16.26 13.93 -12.57
N LYS A 81 -17.59 13.81 -12.52
CA LYS A 81 -18.27 12.51 -12.31
C LYS A 81 -18.00 11.53 -13.46
N LEU A 82 -18.03 11.99 -14.72
CA LEU A 82 -17.74 11.17 -15.90
C LEU A 82 -16.28 10.69 -15.94
N LYS A 83 -15.34 11.53 -15.49
CA LYS A 83 -13.91 11.21 -15.42
C LYS A 83 -13.55 10.39 -14.18
N LYS A 84 -14.51 10.10 -13.29
CA LYS A 84 -14.32 9.36 -12.04
C LYS A 84 -13.22 9.95 -11.16
N VAL A 85 -13.12 11.26 -11.10
CA VAL A 85 -12.17 11.93 -10.20
C VAL A 85 -12.57 11.62 -8.77
N SER A 86 -11.70 10.94 -8.04
CA SER A 86 -12.01 10.44 -6.70
C SER A 86 -11.39 11.28 -5.58
N ASN A 87 -10.27 11.95 -5.84
CA ASN A 87 -9.53 12.65 -4.80
C ASN A 87 -9.07 14.02 -5.30
N VAL A 88 -9.63 15.09 -4.73
CA VAL A 88 -9.06 16.43 -4.83
C VAL A 88 -8.50 16.78 -3.45
N TYR A 89 -7.23 17.10 -3.41
CA TYR A 89 -6.55 17.41 -2.15
C TYR A 89 -6.73 18.86 -1.75
N ALA A 90 -6.79 19.12 -0.44
CA ALA A 90 -6.71 20.46 0.10
C ALA A 90 -5.30 21.01 -0.14
N ALA A 91 -5.19 22.04 -0.98
CA ALA A 91 -3.92 22.61 -1.39
C ALA A 91 -4.12 23.94 -2.12
N LYS A 92 -3.04 24.68 -2.36
CA LYS A 92 -3.00 25.81 -3.26
C LYS A 92 -2.72 25.31 -4.68
N TYR A 93 -3.61 25.63 -5.60
CA TYR A 93 -3.52 25.26 -7.00
C TYR A 93 -3.25 26.49 -7.85
N TYR A 94 -2.59 26.28 -8.97
CA TYR A 94 -2.31 27.30 -9.95
C TYR A 94 -2.96 26.92 -11.28
N PHE A 95 -3.85 27.76 -11.77
CA PHE A 95 -4.59 27.59 -13.02
C PHE A 95 -4.44 28.81 -13.89
N SER A 96 -4.80 28.70 -15.16
CA SER A 96 -5.00 29.87 -16.02
C SER A 96 -6.32 29.75 -16.79
N PRO A 97 -6.95 30.89 -17.16
CA PRO A 97 -8.15 30.89 -17.99
C PRO A 97 -7.95 30.25 -19.37
N SER A 98 -6.70 30.00 -19.77
CA SER A 98 -6.33 29.28 -21.00
C SER A 98 -6.33 27.76 -20.87
N MET A 99 -6.50 27.22 -19.67
CA MET A 99 -6.61 25.77 -19.43
C MET A 99 -8.00 25.26 -19.81
N ASN A 100 -8.05 24.13 -20.51
CA ASN A 100 -9.28 23.39 -20.73
C ASN A 100 -9.65 22.51 -19.52
N LEU A 101 -10.86 21.93 -19.51
CA LEU A 101 -11.30 21.13 -18.35
C LEU A 101 -10.46 19.87 -18.09
N ASP A 102 -9.85 19.25 -19.10
CA ASP A 102 -8.97 18.12 -18.87
C ASP A 102 -7.70 18.57 -18.14
N GLU A 103 -7.11 19.69 -18.52
CA GLU A 103 -5.93 20.27 -17.87
C GLU A 103 -6.23 20.66 -16.43
N ILE A 104 -7.37 21.32 -16.18
CA ILE A 104 -7.81 21.66 -14.81
C ILE A 104 -7.98 20.39 -13.97
N ILE A 105 -8.65 19.36 -14.49
CA ILE A 105 -8.86 18.10 -13.76
C ILE A 105 -7.56 17.37 -13.51
N ASN A 106 -6.64 17.34 -14.47
CA ASN A 106 -5.33 16.73 -14.27
C ASN A 106 -4.55 17.44 -13.17
N THR A 107 -4.53 18.77 -13.16
CA THR A 107 -3.90 19.57 -12.09
C THR A 107 -4.53 19.29 -10.74
N LEU A 108 -5.87 19.15 -10.66
CA LEU A 108 -6.56 18.77 -9.42
C LEU A 108 -6.19 17.36 -8.95
N ASN A 109 -6.03 16.42 -9.87
CA ASN A 109 -5.65 15.02 -9.56
C ASN A 109 -4.16 14.88 -9.18
N GLU A 110 -3.28 15.65 -9.80
CA GLU A 110 -1.85 15.66 -9.50
C GLU A 110 -1.55 16.24 -8.11
N GLY A 111 -2.53 16.98 -7.55
CA GLY A 111 -2.40 17.71 -6.30
C GLY A 111 -1.81 19.11 -6.49
N GLY A 112 -2.27 20.06 -5.68
CA GLY A 112 -1.74 21.42 -5.67
C GLY A 112 -0.48 21.53 -4.83
N TYR A 113 0.11 22.74 -4.84
CA TYR A 113 1.19 23.07 -3.93
C TYR A 113 0.63 23.30 -2.51
N ASN A 114 1.07 22.48 -1.57
CA ASN A 114 0.73 22.61 -0.17
C ASN A 114 2.00 22.87 0.64
N GLU A 115 2.17 24.08 1.14
CA GLU A 115 3.33 24.48 1.96
C GLU A 115 3.48 23.63 3.22
N ASN A 116 2.39 23.06 3.71
CA ASN A 116 2.34 22.25 4.91
C ASN A 116 2.42 20.73 4.63
N GLU A 117 2.45 20.33 3.34
CA GLU A 117 2.52 18.90 2.99
C GLU A 117 3.75 18.26 3.62
N ILE A 118 3.55 17.13 4.25
CA ILE A 118 4.62 16.29 4.75
C ILE A 118 4.65 14.96 4.01
N SER A 119 5.84 14.40 3.89
CA SER A 119 6.06 13.09 3.30
C SER A 119 6.80 12.22 4.29
N ILE A 120 6.26 11.04 4.61
CA ILE A 120 6.87 10.08 5.53
C ILE A 120 7.17 8.80 4.77
N THR A 121 8.43 8.38 4.77
CA THR A 121 8.87 7.13 4.17
C THR A 121 9.03 6.06 5.25
N PHE A 122 8.18 5.04 5.20
CA PHE A 122 8.32 3.83 6.02
C PHE A 122 9.05 2.78 5.19
N LYS A 123 10.27 2.44 5.59
CA LYS A 123 11.10 1.47 4.85
C LYS A 123 10.61 0.04 5.03
N GLU A 124 10.83 -0.81 4.03
CA GLU A 124 10.62 -2.24 4.15
C GLU A 124 11.42 -2.82 5.32
N GLY A 125 10.83 -3.76 6.04
CA GLY A 125 11.43 -4.36 7.24
C GLY A 125 11.34 -3.52 8.52
N ILE A 126 10.75 -2.29 8.46
CA ILE A 126 10.50 -1.52 9.67
C ILE A 126 9.49 -2.25 10.58
N ASN A 127 9.70 -2.20 11.89
CA ASN A 127 8.74 -2.71 12.86
C ASN A 127 7.90 -1.58 13.46
N MET A 128 6.88 -1.92 14.27
CA MET A 128 5.96 -0.95 14.84
C MET A 128 6.65 0.11 15.72
N ARG A 129 7.74 -0.22 16.41
CA ARG A 129 8.52 0.75 17.18
C ARG A 129 9.14 1.80 16.28
N GLY A 130 9.69 1.37 15.15
CA GLY A 130 10.23 2.28 14.13
C GLY A 130 9.15 3.15 13.49
N ILE A 131 7.95 2.59 13.22
CA ILE A 131 6.80 3.36 12.73
C ILE A 131 6.39 4.43 13.75
N ALA A 132 6.24 4.07 15.03
CA ALA A 132 5.86 5.02 16.08
C ALA A 132 6.87 6.18 16.19
N LYS A 133 8.17 5.87 16.10
CA LYS A 133 9.24 6.87 16.10
C LYS A 133 9.13 7.81 14.90
N LEU A 134 8.96 7.28 13.68
CA LEU A 134 8.83 8.10 12.47
C LEU A 134 7.57 8.99 12.50
N ILE A 135 6.45 8.49 12.99
CA ILE A 135 5.23 9.28 13.17
C ILE A 135 5.49 10.45 14.12
N LYS A 136 6.10 10.22 15.29
CA LYS A 136 6.47 11.26 16.24
C LYS A 136 7.41 12.30 15.64
N GLU A 137 8.40 11.87 14.87
CA GLU A 137 9.40 12.78 14.28
C GLU A 137 8.82 13.68 13.18
N ASN A 138 7.77 13.24 12.48
CA ASN A 138 7.25 13.92 11.30
C ASN A 138 5.86 14.54 11.49
N THR A 139 5.16 14.24 12.59
CA THR A 139 3.78 14.71 12.84
C THR A 139 3.64 15.31 14.23
N SER A 140 2.44 15.84 14.54
CA SER A 140 2.07 16.31 15.88
C SER A 140 1.72 15.17 16.86
N ASN A 141 1.74 13.90 16.41
CA ASN A 141 1.42 12.75 17.25
C ASN A 141 2.64 12.31 18.07
N SER A 142 2.39 11.77 19.26
CA SER A 142 3.39 11.10 20.09
C SER A 142 3.45 9.59 19.77
N GLU A 143 4.53 8.91 20.22
CA GLU A 143 4.58 7.43 20.16
C GLU A 143 3.46 6.78 20.99
N ASP A 144 3.06 7.41 22.09
CA ASP A 144 1.97 6.93 22.94
C ASP A 144 0.61 6.96 22.21
N ASP A 145 0.37 7.95 21.36
CA ASP A 145 -0.84 8.01 20.50
C ASP A 145 -0.88 6.83 19.54
N VAL A 146 0.27 6.43 18.97
CA VAL A 146 0.40 5.24 18.13
C VAL A 146 0.06 3.97 18.93
N TYR A 147 0.67 3.80 20.10
CA TYR A 147 0.41 2.62 20.94
C TYR A 147 -1.00 2.56 21.51
N LYS A 148 -1.63 3.70 21.78
CA LYS A 148 -3.05 3.78 22.15
C LYS A 148 -3.96 3.35 20.99
N LYS A 149 -3.67 3.80 19.75
CA LYS A 149 -4.46 3.42 18.57
C LYS A 149 -4.39 1.91 18.32
N LEU A 150 -3.24 1.26 18.53
CA LEU A 150 -3.07 -0.19 18.41
C LEU A 150 -3.84 -1.00 19.47
N LYS A 151 -4.33 -0.36 20.53
CA LYS A 151 -5.15 -0.96 21.60
C LYS A 151 -6.61 -0.49 21.56
N ASP A 152 -6.95 0.38 20.64
CA ASP A 152 -8.32 0.89 20.46
C ASP A 152 -9.19 -0.17 19.81
N GLU A 153 -9.95 -0.92 20.64
CA GLU A 153 -10.80 -2.01 20.16
C GLU A 153 -11.82 -1.54 19.11
N LYS A 154 -12.33 -0.31 19.23
CA LYS A 154 -13.26 0.25 18.25
C LYS A 154 -12.60 0.40 16.89
N TYR A 155 -11.37 0.90 16.86
CA TYR A 155 -10.59 1.03 15.63
C TYR A 155 -10.20 -0.33 15.06
N LEU A 156 -9.74 -1.26 15.89
CA LEU A 156 -9.38 -2.62 15.44
C LEU A 156 -10.57 -3.36 14.86
N ASN A 157 -11.76 -3.25 15.48
CA ASN A 157 -12.99 -3.84 14.94
C ASN A 157 -13.36 -3.22 13.58
N TYR A 158 -13.32 -1.89 13.47
CA TYR A 158 -13.53 -1.20 12.19
C TYR A 158 -12.56 -1.68 11.11
N ALA A 159 -11.27 -1.81 11.45
CA ALA A 159 -10.26 -2.27 10.50
C ALA A 159 -10.50 -3.72 10.06
N ILE A 160 -10.88 -4.63 10.97
CA ILE A 160 -11.22 -6.03 10.65
C ILE A 160 -12.45 -6.11 9.73
N GLU A 161 -13.47 -5.28 9.96
CA GLU A 161 -14.65 -5.24 9.09
C GLU A 161 -14.34 -4.69 7.70
N LYS A 162 -13.43 -3.71 7.62
CA LYS A 162 -13.09 -3.04 6.36
C LYS A 162 -12.12 -3.84 5.49
N TYR A 163 -11.11 -4.47 6.08
CA TYR A 163 -10.00 -5.09 5.35
C TYR A 163 -10.07 -6.61 5.46
N TRP A 164 -10.33 -7.29 4.35
CA TRP A 164 -10.54 -8.73 4.26
C TRP A 164 -9.36 -9.58 4.79
N PHE A 165 -8.16 -9.03 4.83
CA PHE A 165 -6.94 -9.70 5.30
C PHE A 165 -6.67 -9.52 6.79
N LEU A 166 -7.46 -8.71 7.49
CA LEU A 166 -7.39 -8.58 8.95
C LEU A 166 -8.41 -9.52 9.60
N THR A 167 -7.97 -10.23 10.62
CA THR A 167 -8.78 -11.17 11.40
C THR A 167 -8.63 -10.90 12.90
N ASP A 168 -9.40 -11.57 13.74
CA ASP A 168 -9.24 -11.46 15.20
C ASP A 168 -7.86 -11.91 15.71
N ASP A 169 -7.04 -12.56 14.87
CA ASP A 169 -5.64 -12.89 15.21
C ASP A 169 -4.85 -11.67 15.67
N ILE A 170 -5.11 -10.49 15.09
CA ILE A 170 -4.43 -9.24 15.49
C ILE A 170 -4.73 -8.78 16.92
N LYS A 171 -5.76 -9.35 17.57
CA LYS A 171 -6.13 -9.09 18.96
C LYS A 171 -5.60 -10.15 19.94
N ASN A 172 -4.82 -11.10 19.47
CA ASN A 172 -4.23 -12.12 20.34
C ASN A 172 -3.39 -11.46 21.42
N SER A 173 -3.66 -11.75 22.69
CA SER A 173 -3.01 -11.11 23.86
C SER A 173 -1.50 -11.33 23.95
N LYS A 174 -0.95 -12.29 23.18
CA LYS A 174 0.48 -12.57 23.10
C LYS A 174 1.19 -11.72 22.05
N ILE A 175 0.46 -11.06 21.16
CA ILE A 175 1.02 -10.16 20.15
C ILE A 175 1.45 -8.85 20.82
N TYR A 176 2.64 -8.34 20.45
CA TYR A 176 3.14 -7.09 21.02
C TYR A 176 2.42 -5.86 20.45
N TYR A 177 2.10 -5.88 19.15
CA TYR A 177 1.45 -4.76 18.43
C TYR A 177 0.45 -5.32 17.40
N SER A 178 -0.82 -4.93 17.52
CA SER A 178 -1.94 -5.52 16.76
C SER A 178 -1.80 -5.45 15.25
N LEU A 179 -1.20 -4.38 14.70
CA LEU A 179 -1.04 -4.19 13.25
C LEU A 179 0.40 -4.41 12.76
N GLU A 180 1.25 -5.05 13.59
CA GLU A 180 2.59 -5.44 13.12
C GLU A 180 2.49 -6.30 11.87
N GLY A 181 3.26 -5.96 10.83
CA GLY A 181 3.27 -6.67 9.55
C GLY A 181 2.17 -6.28 8.56
N TYR A 182 1.16 -5.53 8.98
CA TYR A 182 0.00 -5.20 8.15
C TYR A 182 0.02 -3.81 7.53
N LEU A 183 0.90 -2.93 8.00
CA LEU A 183 1.04 -1.56 7.48
C LEU A 183 2.06 -1.55 6.36
N PHE A 184 1.61 -1.44 5.09
CA PHE A 184 2.52 -1.56 3.95
C PHE A 184 3.60 -0.46 3.96
N PRO A 185 4.88 -0.82 3.80
CA PRO A 185 5.98 0.13 3.76
C PRO A 185 6.03 0.84 2.40
N ASP A 186 5.90 2.16 2.43
CA ASP A 186 5.95 3.05 1.25
C ASP A 186 6.20 4.49 1.69
N THR A 187 6.23 5.41 0.75
CA THR A 187 6.26 6.84 1.01
C THR A 187 4.84 7.41 0.93
N TYR A 188 4.35 7.95 2.03
CA TYR A 188 3.02 8.52 2.15
C TYR A 188 3.06 10.02 2.33
N ARG A 189 2.21 10.72 1.59
CA ARG A 189 2.03 12.17 1.70
C ARG A 189 0.79 12.50 2.51
N PHE A 190 0.89 13.52 3.35
CA PHE A 190 -0.20 14.01 4.21
C PHE A 190 -0.27 15.53 4.12
N ASN A 191 -1.47 16.09 4.22
CA ASN A 191 -1.71 17.51 4.02
C ASN A 191 -0.96 18.41 5.00
N ASN A 192 -0.68 17.94 6.22
CA ASN A 192 0.06 18.67 7.24
C ASN A 192 0.49 17.72 8.36
N LYS A 193 1.20 18.27 9.36
CA LYS A 193 1.68 17.54 10.54
C LYS A 193 0.58 17.10 11.50
N ASP A 194 -0.62 17.66 11.42
CA ASP A 194 -1.75 17.35 12.31
C ASP A 194 -2.55 16.13 11.85
N VAL A 195 -2.05 15.40 10.83
CA VAL A 195 -2.61 14.12 10.40
C VAL A 195 -2.71 13.16 11.58
N THR A 196 -3.84 12.50 11.74
CA THR A 196 -4.07 11.54 12.83
C THR A 196 -3.38 10.20 12.57
N VAL A 197 -3.04 9.47 13.65
CA VAL A 197 -2.51 8.10 13.55
C VAL A 197 -3.46 7.19 12.76
N GLU A 198 -4.77 7.36 12.93
CA GLU A 198 -5.79 6.60 12.21
C GLU A 198 -5.72 6.83 10.70
N GLU A 199 -5.59 8.08 10.26
CA GLU A 199 -5.44 8.40 8.82
C GLU A 199 -4.16 7.81 8.24
N ILE A 200 -3.05 7.84 9.00
CA ILE A 200 -1.78 7.23 8.58
C ILE A 200 -1.96 5.72 8.42
N PHE A 201 -2.49 5.04 9.43
CA PHE A 201 -2.71 3.60 9.40
C PHE A 201 -3.67 3.18 8.29
N ASN A 202 -4.76 3.92 8.09
CA ASN A 202 -5.71 3.62 7.01
C ASN A 202 -5.06 3.72 5.63
N LYS A 203 -4.22 4.73 5.37
CA LYS A 203 -3.47 4.80 4.09
C LYS A 203 -2.53 3.61 3.90
N MET A 204 -1.83 3.20 4.96
CA MET A 204 -0.91 2.06 4.90
C MET A 204 -1.66 0.73 4.73
N LEU A 205 -2.84 0.58 5.35
CA LEU A 205 -3.73 -0.59 5.18
C LEU A 205 -4.38 -0.62 3.78
N ASP A 206 -4.82 0.53 3.25
CA ASP A 206 -5.35 0.63 1.89
C ASP A 206 -4.30 0.21 0.85
N GLN A 207 -3.01 0.52 1.08
CA GLN A 207 -1.93 0.09 0.20
C GLN A 207 -1.62 -1.41 0.38
N MET A 208 -1.65 -1.94 1.61
CA MET A 208 -1.50 -3.38 1.86
C MET A 208 -2.61 -4.17 1.14
N GLU A 209 -3.85 -3.68 1.17
CA GLU A 209 -4.95 -4.32 0.44
C GLU A 209 -4.69 -4.41 -1.06
N LYS A 210 -4.16 -3.35 -1.68
CA LYS A 210 -3.81 -3.36 -3.11
C LYS A 210 -2.74 -4.40 -3.42
N GLU A 211 -1.74 -4.52 -2.55
CA GLU A 211 -0.68 -5.51 -2.73
C GLU A 211 -1.22 -6.93 -2.54
N LEU A 212 -1.96 -7.22 -1.47
CA LEU A 212 -2.49 -8.54 -1.18
C LEU A 212 -3.57 -8.99 -2.17
N ASN A 213 -4.33 -8.08 -2.76
CA ASN A 213 -5.32 -8.41 -3.80
C ASN A 213 -4.70 -9.09 -5.03
N LYS A 214 -3.40 -8.87 -5.29
CA LYS A 214 -2.66 -9.57 -6.36
C LYS A 214 -2.57 -11.08 -6.10
N TYR A 215 -2.56 -11.47 -4.83
CA TYR A 215 -2.35 -12.85 -4.34
C TYR A 215 -3.58 -13.44 -3.66
N LYS A 216 -4.74 -12.80 -3.75
CA LYS A 216 -5.95 -13.21 -3.03
C LYS A 216 -6.30 -14.68 -3.24
N LYS A 217 -6.22 -15.17 -4.48
CA LYS A 217 -6.49 -16.58 -4.81
C LYS A 217 -5.46 -17.54 -4.19
N GLN A 218 -4.18 -17.18 -4.18
CA GLN A 218 -3.12 -17.97 -3.55
C GLN A 218 -3.34 -18.05 -2.04
N ILE A 219 -3.70 -16.94 -1.41
CA ILE A 219 -4.01 -16.85 0.02
C ILE A 219 -5.23 -17.71 0.36
N GLU A 220 -6.33 -17.59 -0.38
CA GLU A 220 -7.56 -18.36 -0.18
C GLU A 220 -7.36 -19.88 -0.37
N ASN A 221 -6.44 -20.29 -1.25
CA ASN A 221 -6.12 -21.71 -1.49
C ASN A 221 -4.98 -22.24 -0.60
N SER A 222 -4.37 -21.39 0.22
CA SER A 222 -3.29 -21.78 1.11
C SER A 222 -3.81 -22.60 2.28
N LYS A 223 -3.00 -23.54 2.77
CA LYS A 223 -3.25 -24.21 4.06
C LYS A 223 -2.91 -23.34 5.28
N TYR A 224 -2.23 -22.23 5.06
CA TYR A 224 -1.86 -21.26 6.08
C TYR A 224 -2.85 -20.10 6.06
N SER A 225 -3.19 -19.58 7.24
CA SER A 225 -4.00 -18.37 7.36
C SER A 225 -3.28 -17.15 6.79
N VAL A 226 -4.02 -16.09 6.47
CA VAL A 226 -3.42 -14.83 6.04
C VAL A 226 -2.45 -14.27 7.09
N HIS A 227 -2.76 -14.46 8.38
CA HIS A 227 -1.90 -14.06 9.49
C HIS A 227 -0.57 -14.82 9.50
N GLU A 228 -0.60 -16.14 9.29
CA GLU A 228 0.62 -16.95 9.18
C GLU A 228 1.45 -16.59 7.95
N LEU A 229 0.80 -16.32 6.81
CA LEU A 229 1.49 -15.91 5.58
C LEU A 229 2.19 -14.56 5.74
N ILE A 230 1.53 -13.56 6.34
CA ILE A 230 2.14 -12.26 6.62
C ILE A 230 3.25 -12.39 7.67
N THR A 231 3.06 -13.24 8.67
CA THR A 231 4.12 -13.55 9.65
C THR A 231 5.35 -14.11 8.95
N LEU A 232 5.19 -15.07 8.06
CA LEU A 232 6.30 -15.66 7.30
C LEU A 232 6.96 -14.63 6.38
N ALA A 233 6.18 -13.80 5.71
CA ALA A 233 6.69 -12.71 4.87
C ALA A 233 7.52 -11.70 5.66
N SER A 234 7.11 -11.37 6.89
CA SER A 234 7.84 -10.45 7.77
C SER A 234 9.19 -11.01 8.22
N ILE A 235 9.27 -12.33 8.46
CA ILE A 235 10.54 -12.99 8.78
C ILE A 235 11.43 -13.05 7.55
N THR A 236 10.87 -13.42 6.38
CA THR A 236 11.57 -13.46 5.10
C THR A 236 12.16 -12.07 4.77
N GLN A 237 11.39 -11.00 4.96
CA GLN A 237 11.84 -9.61 4.79
C GLN A 237 13.05 -9.27 5.66
N SER A 238 13.07 -9.77 6.88
CA SER A 238 14.11 -9.43 7.86
C SER A 238 15.40 -10.26 7.69
N GLU A 239 15.36 -11.34 6.92
CA GLU A 239 16.52 -12.24 6.68
C GLU A 239 17.20 -12.00 5.33
N GLY A 240 16.50 -11.47 4.33
CA GLY A 240 17.02 -11.33 2.96
C GLY A 240 17.40 -9.90 2.61
N TYR A 241 18.21 -9.76 1.57
CA TYR A 241 18.71 -8.48 1.07
C TYR A 241 18.20 -8.15 -0.33
N ASN A 242 17.77 -9.15 -1.10
CA ASN A 242 17.31 -8.99 -2.48
C ASN A 242 16.22 -10.03 -2.82
N GLU A 243 15.64 -9.94 -4.00
CA GLU A 243 14.53 -10.79 -4.43
C GLU A 243 14.88 -12.30 -4.48
N ASP A 244 16.08 -12.64 -4.96
CA ASP A 244 16.51 -14.04 -5.02
C ASP A 244 16.70 -14.62 -3.61
N ASP A 245 17.21 -13.82 -2.68
CA ASP A 245 17.31 -14.20 -1.28
C ASP A 245 15.93 -14.48 -0.70
N PHE A 246 14.96 -13.57 -0.87
CA PHE A 246 13.60 -13.76 -0.35
C PHE A 246 12.96 -15.04 -0.86
N LYS A 247 13.08 -15.33 -2.16
CA LYS A 247 12.55 -16.58 -2.76
C LYS A 247 13.14 -17.82 -2.16
N ASN A 248 14.47 -17.87 -1.99
CA ASN A 248 15.16 -19.00 -1.40
C ASN A 248 14.88 -19.15 0.10
N ILE A 249 14.86 -18.04 0.87
CA ILE A 249 14.53 -18.03 2.30
C ILE A 249 13.10 -18.53 2.52
N ALA A 250 12.12 -18.00 1.79
CA ALA A 250 10.73 -18.45 1.87
C ALA A 250 10.63 -19.97 1.62
N SER A 251 11.33 -20.46 0.59
CA SER A 251 11.40 -21.90 0.30
C SER A 251 12.00 -22.71 1.44
N VAL A 252 13.09 -22.24 2.07
CA VAL A 252 13.67 -22.89 3.28
C VAL A 252 12.64 -22.95 4.40
N PHE A 253 11.94 -21.87 4.68
CA PHE A 253 10.93 -21.84 5.74
C PHE A 253 9.77 -22.82 5.45
N TYR A 254 9.26 -22.86 4.23
CA TYR A 254 8.23 -23.83 3.84
C TYR A 254 8.72 -25.27 3.94
N ASN A 255 9.97 -25.56 3.57
CA ASN A 255 10.56 -26.91 3.71
C ASN A 255 10.68 -27.31 5.19
N ARG A 256 11.09 -26.38 6.06
CA ARG A 256 11.15 -26.62 7.51
C ARG A 256 9.75 -26.87 8.10
N LEU A 257 8.77 -26.02 7.78
CA LEU A 257 7.40 -26.18 8.23
C LEU A 257 6.77 -27.52 7.77
N LYS A 258 7.09 -27.95 6.53
CA LYS A 258 6.60 -29.23 5.98
C LYS A 258 7.13 -30.44 6.76
N THR A 259 8.32 -30.33 7.35
CA THR A 259 8.97 -31.42 8.12
C THR A 259 8.85 -31.24 9.64
N GLY A 260 8.16 -30.21 10.12
CA GLY A 260 8.03 -29.92 11.55
C GLY A 260 9.29 -29.34 12.19
N MET A 261 10.25 -28.86 11.39
CA MET A 261 11.42 -28.15 11.90
C MET A 261 11.02 -26.74 12.35
N ALA A 262 11.60 -26.25 13.44
CA ALA A 262 11.50 -24.85 13.84
C ALA A 262 12.09 -23.93 12.74
N LEU A 263 11.55 -22.71 12.59
CA LEU A 263 12.06 -21.74 11.61
C LEU A 263 13.52 -21.36 11.89
N GLY A 264 13.94 -21.34 13.15
CA GLY A 264 15.34 -21.20 13.56
C GLY A 264 15.96 -19.86 13.16
N SER A 265 15.15 -18.80 13.10
CA SER A 265 15.54 -17.47 12.63
C SER A 265 15.95 -16.56 13.78
N CYS A 266 17.15 -15.94 13.69
CA CYS A 266 17.66 -15.01 14.70
C CYS A 266 16.80 -13.73 14.82
N VAL A 267 16.22 -13.25 13.71
CA VAL A 267 15.42 -12.03 13.71
C VAL A 267 14.18 -12.15 14.59
N THR A 268 13.66 -13.37 14.76
CA THR A 268 12.55 -13.64 15.69
C THR A 268 12.99 -13.56 17.16
N SER A 269 14.25 -13.90 17.46
CA SER A 269 14.81 -13.72 18.81
C SER A 269 15.01 -12.25 19.12
N TYR A 270 15.59 -11.46 18.20
CA TYR A 270 15.72 -9.99 18.33
C TYR A 270 14.38 -9.34 18.64
N TYR A 271 13.37 -9.63 17.81
CA TYR A 271 12.04 -9.06 17.99
C TYR A 271 11.40 -9.48 19.33
N GLY A 272 11.52 -10.77 19.67
CA GLY A 272 10.95 -11.35 20.88
C GLY A 272 11.49 -10.73 22.18
N VAL A 273 12.77 -10.31 22.21
CA VAL A 273 13.37 -9.59 23.32
C VAL A 273 13.36 -8.06 23.16
N LYS A 274 12.71 -7.56 22.08
CA LYS A 274 12.58 -6.14 21.75
C LYS A 274 13.91 -5.42 21.55
N LYS A 275 14.92 -6.10 21.03
CA LYS A 275 16.19 -5.52 20.58
C LYS A 275 16.11 -5.11 19.11
N ASP A 276 16.94 -4.16 18.73
CA ASP A 276 17.15 -3.80 17.33
C ASP A 276 18.24 -4.67 16.71
N MET A 277 18.23 -4.86 15.39
CA MET A 277 19.18 -5.73 14.68
C MET A 277 20.63 -5.23 14.76
N THR A 278 20.84 -3.99 15.21
CA THR A 278 22.16 -3.39 15.47
C THR A 278 22.69 -3.68 16.87
N ASP A 279 21.85 -4.23 17.76
CA ASP A 279 22.25 -4.56 19.12
C ASP A 279 22.93 -5.95 19.13
N GLU A 280 23.78 -6.18 20.10
CA GLU A 280 24.37 -7.51 20.31
C GLU A 280 23.30 -8.51 20.79
N LEU A 281 23.16 -9.65 20.11
CA LEU A 281 22.27 -10.74 20.50
C LEU A 281 23.04 -11.74 21.37
N LEU A 282 22.84 -11.70 22.67
CA LEU A 282 23.50 -12.57 23.61
C LEU A 282 22.81 -13.95 23.66
N GLN A 283 23.56 -14.99 24.12
CA GLN A 283 23.00 -16.36 24.28
C GLN A 283 21.73 -16.36 25.14
N LYS A 284 21.65 -15.56 26.21
CA LYS A 284 20.45 -15.41 27.04
C LYS A 284 19.23 -14.87 26.27
N ASP A 285 19.45 -14.04 25.25
CA ASP A 285 18.40 -13.50 24.39
C ASP A 285 17.89 -14.56 23.41
N ILE A 286 18.80 -15.38 22.89
CA ILE A 286 18.49 -16.54 22.03
C ILE A 286 17.69 -17.59 22.83
N ASP A 287 18.02 -17.81 24.10
CA ASP A 287 17.37 -18.80 24.97
C ASP A 287 16.11 -18.25 25.66
N ALA A 288 15.80 -16.96 25.48
CA ALA A 288 14.63 -16.33 26.09
C ALA A 288 13.32 -16.93 25.57
N SER A 289 12.52 -17.48 26.48
CA SER A 289 11.18 -17.99 26.15
C SER A 289 10.21 -16.84 25.92
N ASN A 290 9.71 -16.70 24.71
CA ASN A 290 8.68 -15.73 24.34
C ASN A 290 7.89 -16.23 23.11
N PRO A 291 6.72 -15.63 22.78
CA PRO A 291 5.84 -16.15 21.72
C PRO A 291 6.37 -15.96 20.29
N TYR A 292 7.52 -15.32 20.10
CA TYR A 292 8.12 -15.09 18.79
C TYR A 292 9.36 -15.92 18.53
N ASN A 293 10.08 -16.32 19.57
CA ASN A 293 11.41 -16.92 19.45
C ASN A 293 11.37 -18.31 18.82
N THR A 294 11.91 -18.44 17.61
CA THR A 294 12.02 -19.72 16.87
C THR A 294 13.38 -20.39 17.05
N ARG A 295 14.26 -19.89 17.95
CA ARG A 295 15.58 -20.43 18.28
C ARG A 295 15.69 -20.75 19.77
N GLY A 296 16.90 -21.17 20.17
CA GLY A 296 17.22 -21.46 21.56
C GLY A 296 16.68 -22.81 22.04
N ASN A 297 16.59 -22.96 23.37
CA ASN A 297 16.30 -24.23 24.02
C ASN A 297 14.81 -24.63 23.96
N ASN A 298 13.91 -23.66 23.83
CA ASN A 298 12.45 -23.88 23.78
C ASN A 298 11.83 -23.04 22.65
N PRO A 299 12.14 -23.35 21.38
CA PRO A 299 11.65 -22.57 20.26
C PRO A 299 10.15 -22.80 20.05
N VAL A 300 9.41 -21.73 19.70
CA VAL A 300 8.08 -21.92 19.14
C VAL A 300 8.21 -22.45 17.71
N SER A 301 7.30 -23.32 17.30
CA SER A 301 7.29 -23.86 15.94
C SER A 301 7.01 -22.78 14.92
N PHE A 302 6.16 -21.80 15.30
CA PHE A 302 5.77 -20.64 14.50
C PHE A 302 5.53 -19.43 15.41
N PRO A 303 5.98 -18.20 15.06
CA PRO A 303 5.72 -17.01 15.85
C PRO A 303 4.23 -16.70 15.94
N VAL A 304 3.82 -16.05 17.04
CA VAL A 304 2.42 -15.67 17.27
C VAL A 304 1.92 -14.59 16.29
N GLY A 305 2.79 -13.91 15.60
CA GLY A 305 2.46 -12.88 14.64
C GLY A 305 3.69 -12.27 13.96
N PRO A 306 3.50 -11.32 13.03
CA PRO A 306 4.57 -10.68 12.29
C PRO A 306 5.56 -9.93 13.18
N ILE A 307 6.77 -9.69 12.66
CA ILE A 307 7.88 -9.04 13.38
C ILE A 307 8.35 -7.74 12.73
N SER A 308 7.93 -7.49 11.49
CA SER A 308 8.25 -6.29 10.70
C SER A 308 7.25 -6.13 9.57
N MET A 309 7.29 -4.99 8.87
CA MET A 309 6.47 -4.70 7.70
C MET A 309 7.12 -5.27 6.43
N PRO A 310 6.56 -6.32 5.82
CA PRO A 310 7.10 -6.90 4.59
C PRO A 310 6.86 -5.98 3.40
N GLY A 311 7.86 -5.82 2.53
CA GLY A 311 7.73 -5.16 1.25
C GLY A 311 7.16 -6.10 0.16
N ALA A 312 6.93 -5.52 -1.02
CA ALA A 312 6.30 -6.25 -2.13
C ALA A 312 7.05 -7.54 -2.53
N LYS A 313 8.38 -7.51 -2.53
CA LYS A 313 9.20 -8.66 -2.92
C LYS A 313 9.17 -9.81 -1.91
N ALA A 314 9.15 -9.50 -0.62
CA ALA A 314 9.03 -10.51 0.43
C ALA A 314 7.63 -11.11 0.47
N LEU A 315 6.59 -10.30 0.21
CA LEU A 315 5.22 -10.80 0.02
C LEU A 315 5.14 -11.74 -1.20
N ASP A 316 5.68 -11.34 -2.36
CA ASP A 316 5.72 -12.16 -3.56
C ASP A 316 6.39 -13.51 -3.29
N ALA A 317 7.61 -13.49 -2.75
CA ALA A 317 8.37 -14.69 -2.44
C ALA A 317 7.65 -15.66 -1.47
N THR A 318 6.82 -15.13 -0.59
CA THR A 318 6.09 -15.93 0.41
C THR A 318 4.73 -16.41 -0.14
N LEU A 319 4.03 -15.59 -0.93
CA LEU A 319 2.69 -15.89 -1.42
C LEU A 319 2.71 -16.69 -2.74
N ASP A 320 3.83 -16.63 -3.48
CA ASP A 320 4.08 -17.43 -4.70
C ASP A 320 5.49 -18.07 -4.63
N PRO A 321 5.71 -19.00 -3.66
CA PRO A 321 7.02 -19.51 -3.34
C PRO A 321 7.58 -20.44 -4.43
N ILE A 322 8.89 -20.34 -4.67
CA ILE A 322 9.62 -21.32 -5.48
C ILE A 322 9.87 -22.62 -4.69
N GLU A 323 9.97 -23.74 -5.40
CA GLU A 323 10.35 -25.00 -4.79
C GLU A 323 11.86 -25.22 -4.85
N THR A 324 12.49 -25.43 -3.70
CA THR A 324 13.89 -25.82 -3.59
C THR A 324 14.03 -27.01 -2.65
N SER A 325 15.25 -27.55 -2.55
CA SER A 325 15.60 -28.60 -1.58
C SER A 325 16.44 -28.07 -0.42
N TYR A 326 16.44 -26.75 -0.20
CA TYR A 326 17.23 -26.14 0.87
C TYR A 326 16.50 -26.18 2.22
N TYR A 327 17.25 -26.42 3.29
CA TYR A 327 16.77 -26.40 4.67
C TYR A 327 17.54 -25.43 5.56
N PHE A 328 18.73 -24.97 5.09
CA PHE A 328 19.62 -24.10 5.85
C PHE A 328 20.14 -22.97 4.98
N PHE A 329 20.40 -21.85 5.59
CA PHE A 329 21.12 -20.74 4.97
C PHE A 329 22.01 -20.03 5.99
N VAL A 330 23.03 -19.33 5.51
CA VAL A 330 23.94 -18.51 6.29
C VAL A 330 24.39 -17.32 5.45
N SER A 331 24.54 -16.16 6.06
CA SER A 331 25.09 -14.96 5.41
C SER A 331 26.58 -14.79 5.72
N ASP A 332 27.32 -14.23 4.77
CA ASP A 332 28.67 -13.73 5.02
C ASP A 332 28.65 -12.23 5.40
N LYS A 333 29.82 -11.69 5.78
CA LYS A 333 29.98 -10.27 6.15
C LYS A 333 29.67 -9.26 5.03
N ASN A 334 29.50 -9.74 3.78
CA ASN A 334 29.13 -8.92 2.63
C ASN A 334 27.64 -9.08 2.30
N ASN A 335 26.84 -9.66 3.20
CA ASN A 335 25.40 -9.92 3.05
C ASN A 335 25.06 -10.92 1.92
N LYS A 336 26.02 -11.76 1.49
CA LYS A 336 25.76 -12.83 0.55
C LYS A 336 25.25 -14.05 1.27
N LEU A 337 24.12 -14.61 0.82
CA LEU A 337 23.51 -15.82 1.37
C LEU A 337 24.01 -17.09 0.65
N TYR A 338 24.19 -18.13 1.45
CA TYR A 338 24.58 -19.47 1.02
C TYR A 338 23.56 -20.48 1.51
N PHE A 339 22.92 -21.18 0.59
CA PHE A 339 21.83 -22.12 0.88
C PHE A 339 22.35 -23.57 0.81
N THR A 340 21.94 -24.40 1.76
CA THR A 340 22.37 -25.80 1.84
C THR A 340 21.21 -26.72 2.18
N LYS A 341 21.36 -28.03 1.84
CA LYS A 341 20.28 -29.02 2.00
C LYS A 341 20.35 -29.74 3.35
N THR A 342 21.54 -29.95 3.87
CA THR A 342 21.78 -30.72 5.08
C THR A 342 22.54 -29.89 6.12
N LEU A 343 22.40 -30.26 7.40
CA LEU A 343 23.14 -29.64 8.49
C LEU A 343 24.66 -29.76 8.29
N ASN A 344 25.14 -30.92 7.83
CA ASN A 344 26.57 -31.16 7.56
C ASN A 344 27.09 -30.18 6.46
N GLU A 345 26.33 -29.96 5.39
CA GLU A 345 26.71 -28.98 4.37
C GLU A 345 26.73 -27.56 4.94
N HIS A 346 25.76 -27.22 5.80
CA HIS A 346 25.67 -25.94 6.47
C HIS A 346 26.88 -25.66 7.37
N GLU A 347 27.26 -26.63 8.22
CA GLU A 347 28.43 -26.55 9.10
C GLU A 347 29.74 -26.42 8.32
N ARG A 348 29.87 -27.16 7.20
CA ARG A 348 31.02 -27.03 6.28
C ARG A 348 31.06 -25.64 5.65
N MET A 349 29.90 -25.05 5.28
CA MET A 349 29.85 -23.71 4.74
C MET A 349 30.28 -22.68 5.79
N ILE A 350 29.81 -22.79 7.03
CA ILE A 350 30.25 -21.93 8.15
C ILE A 350 31.77 -22.02 8.32
N THR A 351 32.32 -23.23 8.40
CA THR A 351 33.78 -23.46 8.53
C THR A 351 34.53 -22.80 7.36
N LYS A 352 34.00 -22.93 6.14
CA LYS A 352 34.61 -22.32 4.97
C LYS A 352 34.64 -20.79 5.10
N LEU A 353 33.52 -20.16 5.48
CA LEU A 353 33.42 -18.71 5.66
C LEU A 353 34.36 -18.22 6.76
N GLN A 354 34.53 -18.99 7.85
CA GLN A 354 35.48 -18.69 8.92
C GLN A 354 36.92 -18.70 8.39
N ASN A 355 37.32 -19.72 7.64
CA ASN A 355 38.67 -19.88 7.07
C ASN A 355 38.97 -18.77 6.04
N GLU A 356 37.98 -18.31 5.32
CA GLU A 356 38.09 -17.23 4.34
C GLU A 356 38.02 -15.82 4.98
N GLY A 357 37.79 -15.72 6.30
CA GLY A 357 37.65 -14.46 7.01
C GLY A 357 36.37 -13.69 6.58
N LEU A 358 35.37 -14.43 6.09
CA LEU A 358 34.05 -13.88 5.65
C LEU A 358 32.95 -14.10 6.68
N TRP A 359 33.25 -14.82 7.76
CA TRP A 359 32.29 -15.04 8.84
C TRP A 359 32.02 -13.76 9.63
N LEU A 360 30.76 -13.51 9.97
CA LEU A 360 30.37 -12.52 10.97
C LEU A 360 30.48 -13.16 12.34
N GLU A 361 31.38 -12.66 13.19
CA GLU A 361 31.35 -12.97 14.61
C GLU A 361 30.23 -12.11 15.24
N TRP A 362 29.21 -12.78 15.76
CA TRP A 362 28.07 -12.17 16.46
C TRP A 362 28.35 -12.11 17.94
#